data_275252d2e4383fefba1af37af37094f1
#
_entry.id   275252d2e4383fefba1af37af37094f1
#
_cell.length_a   1.000
_cell.length_b   1.000
_cell.length_c   1.000
_cell.angle_alpha   90.00
_cell.angle_beta   90.00
_cell.angle_gamma   90.00
#
_symmetry.space_group_name_H-M   'P 1'
#
loop_
_entity.id
_entity.type
_entity.pdbx_description
1 polymer ?
#
loop_
_entity_poly.entity_id
_entity_poly.type
_entity_poly.pdbx_seq_one_letter_code
_entity_poly.pdbx_strand_id
1 'polypeptide(L)'
;MLFFPHSSESAKGSEMMYKIVTKEDTIRIPAEYMRKGQSLDQHIDRLSMTAFEGRFDDDNRFVLVTSNHTPLGRGRIIHGDGAIYQRVRFDAVLFCMDDYEVVEGVVSEVNEFGAFVRIGPMEALLHKSQIMEDSVDANVGMGWIEGKQTGRRLAIGDSIRARIVSLSPDTSDPRRSKIGLTSKQPGLGCHNWIEEDNNE
;
A
#
# COMPACT_ATOMS: atom_id res chain seq x y z
N MET A 1 26.61 -35.77 -15.01
CA MET A 1 25.16 -35.92 -14.89
C MET A 1 24.74 -35.19 -13.63
N LEU A 2 24.45 -33.88 -13.75
CA LEU A 2 24.14 -32.98 -12.62
C LEU A 2 22.63 -32.86 -12.54
N PHE A 3 22.05 -33.38 -11.45
CA PHE A 3 20.65 -33.22 -11.12
C PHE A 3 20.44 -31.81 -10.54
N PHE A 4 19.66 -30.98 -11.23
CA PHE A 4 19.07 -29.78 -10.64
C PHE A 4 17.79 -30.20 -9.92
N PRO A 5 17.56 -29.80 -8.66
CA PRO A 5 16.28 -30.01 -8.02
C PRO A 5 15.26 -29.01 -8.62
N HIS A 6 14.14 -29.56 -9.09
CA HIS A 6 12.96 -28.81 -9.42
C HIS A 6 12.51 -28.01 -8.19
N SER A 7 12.46 -26.69 -8.32
CA SER A 7 11.76 -25.82 -7.40
C SER A 7 10.26 -26.17 -7.47
N SER A 8 9.75 -26.72 -6.38
CA SER A 8 8.33 -26.90 -6.16
C SER A 8 7.65 -25.52 -6.19
N GLU A 9 6.78 -25.30 -7.15
CA GLU A 9 5.74 -24.28 -7.08
C GLU A 9 4.87 -24.59 -5.87
N SER A 10 5.17 -23.94 -4.74
CA SER A 10 4.27 -23.92 -3.61
C SER A 10 3.07 -23.05 -3.99
N ALA A 11 1.87 -23.59 -3.79
CA ALA A 11 0.61 -22.90 -3.93
C ALA A 11 0.72 -21.48 -3.33
N LYS A 12 0.35 -20.44 -4.11
CA LYS A 12 0.21 -19.06 -3.62
C LYS A 12 -0.87 -19.04 -2.53
N GLY A 13 -0.44 -19.28 -1.28
CA GLY A 13 -1.22 -18.89 -0.12
C GLY A 13 -1.33 -17.37 -0.12
N SER A 14 -2.45 -16.82 0.30
CA SER A 14 -2.69 -15.40 0.48
C SER A 14 -1.45 -14.75 1.10
N GLU A 15 -0.68 -14.02 0.29
CA GLU A 15 0.45 -13.27 0.79
C GLU A 15 -0.08 -12.12 1.66
N MET A 16 0.46 -11.97 2.88
CA MET A 16 0.03 -10.90 3.78
C MET A 16 0.32 -9.53 3.15
N MET A 17 -0.65 -8.61 3.22
CA MET A 17 -0.50 -7.21 2.75
C MET A 17 0.72 -6.49 3.32
N TYR A 18 1.24 -6.93 4.47
CA TYR A 18 2.41 -6.36 5.13
C TYR A 18 3.54 -7.38 5.16
N LYS A 19 4.71 -6.99 4.66
CA LYS A 19 5.92 -7.82 4.67
C LYS A 19 7.09 -7.08 5.27
N ILE A 20 7.92 -7.78 6.03
CA ILE A 20 9.21 -7.25 6.50
C ILE A 20 10.28 -7.90 5.63
N VAL A 21 11.10 -7.06 4.99
CA VAL A 21 12.19 -7.52 4.13
C VAL A 21 13.46 -6.74 4.42
N THR A 22 14.60 -7.39 4.30
CA THR A 22 15.90 -6.70 4.30
C THR A 22 16.25 -6.32 2.87
N LYS A 23 16.55 -5.04 2.65
CA LYS A 23 16.91 -4.46 1.35
C LYS A 23 18.29 -3.81 1.39
N GLU A 24 18.85 -3.61 0.22
CA GLU A 24 20.07 -2.81 0.04
C GLU A 24 19.81 -1.78 -1.05
N ASP A 25 20.12 -0.53 -0.76
CA ASP A 25 20.00 0.55 -1.72
C ASP A 25 21.03 1.65 -1.43
N THR A 26 21.10 2.66 -2.26
CA THR A 26 22.07 3.73 -2.18
C THR A 26 21.41 5.04 -1.81
N ILE A 27 21.89 5.67 -0.74
CA ILE A 27 21.49 7.02 -0.36
C ILE A 27 22.50 8.05 -0.84
N ARG A 28 21.99 9.23 -1.18
CA ARG A 28 22.80 10.40 -1.49
C ARG A 28 22.99 11.25 -0.23
N ILE A 29 24.22 11.42 0.20
CA ILE A 29 24.61 12.23 1.36
C ILE A 29 25.17 13.56 0.87
N PRO A 30 24.42 14.67 1.01
CA PRO A 30 24.89 15.99 0.58
C PRO A 30 26.13 16.47 1.35
N ALA A 31 26.93 17.33 0.72
CA ALA A 31 28.18 17.85 1.28
C ALA A 31 28.01 18.58 2.64
N GLU A 32 26.83 19.13 2.89
CA GLU A 32 26.51 19.81 4.16
C GLU A 32 26.58 18.90 5.39
N TYR A 33 26.38 17.58 5.21
CA TYR A 33 26.49 16.57 6.27
C TYR A 33 27.91 16.06 6.48
N MET A 34 28.87 16.56 5.70
CA MET A 34 30.29 16.15 5.75
C MET A 34 31.17 17.11 6.57
N ARG A 35 30.62 17.82 7.55
CA ARG A 35 31.38 18.77 8.37
C ARG A 35 32.34 18.02 9.33
N LYS A 36 33.51 18.61 9.56
CA LYS A 36 34.47 18.05 10.52
C LYS A 36 33.84 17.87 11.90
N GLY A 37 33.98 16.65 12.46
CA GLY A 37 33.50 16.32 13.81
C GLY A 37 32.11 15.70 13.90
N GLN A 38 31.38 15.55 12.78
CA GLN A 38 30.13 14.80 12.75
C GLN A 38 30.40 13.37 12.22
N SER A 39 29.88 12.37 12.92
CA SER A 39 29.88 11.00 12.44
C SER A 39 28.85 10.86 11.29
N LEU A 40 29.27 10.26 10.20
CA LEU A 40 28.40 9.97 9.07
C LEU A 40 27.22 9.08 9.49
N ASP A 41 27.46 8.16 10.42
CA ASP A 41 26.45 7.21 10.93
C ASP A 41 25.27 7.91 11.58
N GLN A 42 25.47 9.08 12.23
CA GLN A 42 24.40 9.86 12.84
C GLN A 42 23.38 10.41 11.82
N HIS A 43 23.77 10.51 10.57
CA HIS A 43 22.93 11.06 9.50
C HIS A 43 22.34 9.96 8.60
N ILE A 44 22.92 8.76 8.63
CA ILE A 44 22.50 7.65 7.75
C ILE A 44 21.04 7.27 8.01
N ASP A 45 20.65 7.09 9.27
CA ASP A 45 19.26 6.72 9.60
C ASP A 45 18.26 7.74 9.05
N ARG A 46 18.45 9.02 9.36
CA ARG A 46 17.55 10.08 8.92
C ARG A 46 17.50 10.22 7.40
N LEU A 47 18.65 10.13 6.74
CA LEU A 47 18.73 10.25 5.28
C LEU A 47 18.12 9.04 4.59
N SER A 48 18.29 7.84 5.16
CA SER A 48 17.69 6.61 4.65
C SER A 48 16.16 6.65 4.78
N MET A 49 15.63 7.02 5.95
CA MET A 49 14.19 7.21 6.14
C MET A 49 13.62 8.19 5.10
N THR A 50 14.26 9.37 4.95
CA THR A 50 13.81 10.38 3.98
C THR A 50 13.89 9.90 2.53
N ALA A 51 14.88 9.05 2.20
CA ALA A 51 15.10 8.55 0.85
C ALA A 51 14.12 7.44 0.47
N PHE A 52 13.76 6.56 1.41
CA PHE A 52 13.08 5.31 1.11
C PHE A 52 11.61 5.27 1.56
N GLU A 53 11.26 5.92 2.68
CA GLU A 53 9.90 5.86 3.22
C GLU A 53 8.89 6.70 2.42
N GLY A 54 7.64 6.24 2.41
CA GLY A 54 6.55 6.91 1.73
C GLY A 54 6.60 6.83 0.21
N ARG A 55 7.32 5.85 -0.35
CA ARG A 55 7.50 5.65 -1.80
C ARG A 55 7.25 4.20 -2.19
N PHE A 56 7.00 3.98 -3.47
CA PHE A 56 7.04 2.64 -4.04
C PHE A 56 8.49 2.21 -4.32
N ASP A 57 8.78 0.95 -4.06
CA ASP A 57 10.03 0.32 -4.49
C ASP A 57 9.94 -0.13 -5.96
N ASP A 58 11.04 -0.72 -6.47
CA ASP A 58 11.12 -1.18 -7.86
C ASP A 58 10.11 -2.31 -8.20
N ASP A 59 9.58 -2.99 -7.17
CA ASP A 59 8.55 -4.03 -7.29
C ASP A 59 7.12 -3.50 -7.08
N ASN A 60 6.92 -2.17 -7.10
CA ASN A 60 5.65 -1.50 -6.81
C ASN A 60 5.06 -1.81 -5.42
N ARG A 61 5.92 -2.04 -4.41
CA ARG A 61 5.52 -2.20 -3.02
C ARG A 61 5.74 -0.90 -2.29
N PHE A 62 4.77 -0.48 -1.49
CA PHE A 62 4.88 0.77 -0.77
C PHE A 62 5.70 0.62 0.51
N VAL A 63 6.80 1.37 0.63
CA VAL A 63 7.67 1.37 1.80
C VAL A 63 7.06 2.23 2.90
N LEU A 64 6.60 1.59 3.96
CA LEU A 64 5.98 2.27 5.10
C LEU A 64 7.01 2.88 6.04
N VAL A 65 7.93 2.05 6.51
CA VAL A 65 8.94 2.42 7.49
C VAL A 65 10.21 1.61 7.24
N THR A 66 11.34 2.20 7.56
CA THR A 66 12.65 1.56 7.47
C THR A 66 13.38 1.61 8.81
N SER A 67 14.22 0.62 9.07
CA SER A 67 15.00 0.50 10.32
C SER A 67 16.31 -0.25 10.11
N ASN A 68 17.16 -0.29 11.15
CA ASN A 68 18.42 -1.05 11.15
C ASN A 68 19.36 -0.67 10.01
N HIS A 69 19.45 0.63 9.68
CA HIS A 69 20.27 1.10 8.57
C HIS A 69 21.75 0.89 8.86
N THR A 70 22.40 0.07 8.06
CA THR A 70 23.82 -0.27 8.19
C THR A 70 24.57 0.11 6.91
N PRO A 71 25.57 1.00 6.97
CA PRO A 71 26.36 1.35 5.78
C PRO A 71 27.19 0.17 5.30
N LEU A 72 27.20 -0.06 3.99
CA LEU A 72 27.95 -1.13 3.35
C LEU A 72 29.17 -0.57 2.60
N GLY A 73 30.33 -0.91 3.10
CA GLY A 73 31.60 -0.50 2.48
C GLY A 73 31.82 1.02 2.54
N ARG A 74 32.66 1.52 1.64
CA ARG A 74 32.97 2.95 1.55
C ARG A 74 32.04 3.64 0.57
N GLY A 75 31.53 4.81 0.95
CA GLY A 75 30.78 5.68 0.04
C GLY A 75 31.62 6.15 -1.14
N ARG A 76 30.97 6.45 -2.25
CA ARG A 76 31.60 6.93 -3.49
C ARG A 76 31.19 8.38 -3.73
N ILE A 77 32.18 9.20 -4.13
CA ILE A 77 31.94 10.57 -4.58
C ILE A 77 31.80 10.54 -6.10
N ILE A 78 30.68 11.09 -6.60
CA ILE A 78 30.47 11.27 -8.03
C ILE A 78 31.04 12.62 -8.43
N HIS A 79 31.90 12.61 -9.45
CA HIS A 79 32.55 13.83 -9.96
C HIS A 79 31.49 14.81 -10.47
N GLY A 80 31.50 16.03 -9.96
CA GLY A 80 30.54 17.09 -10.34
C GLY A 80 29.32 17.24 -9.41
N ASP A 81 28.99 16.27 -8.57
CA ASP A 81 27.84 16.39 -7.64
C ASP A 81 28.28 16.82 -6.21
N GLY A 82 29.48 16.52 -5.79
CA GLY A 82 29.98 16.87 -4.46
C GLY A 82 29.32 16.12 -3.31
N ALA A 83 28.44 15.16 -3.57
CA ALA A 83 27.79 14.31 -2.59
C ALA A 83 28.49 12.95 -2.47
N ILE A 84 28.28 12.27 -1.33
CA ILE A 84 28.70 10.88 -1.15
C ILE A 84 27.49 9.98 -1.43
N TYR A 85 27.69 8.96 -2.26
CA TYR A 85 26.72 7.89 -2.52
C TYR A 85 27.13 6.68 -1.68
N GLN A 86 26.32 6.39 -0.66
CA GLN A 86 26.56 5.33 0.31
C GLN A 86 25.54 4.20 0.14
N ARG A 87 26.02 2.97 -0.09
CA ARG A 87 25.15 1.79 0.00
C ARG A 87 24.80 1.54 1.45
N VAL A 88 23.52 1.25 1.69
CA VAL A 88 22.96 0.98 3.01
C VAL A 88 22.12 -0.29 2.93
N ARG A 89 22.28 -1.18 3.92
CA ARG A 89 21.36 -2.30 4.17
C ARG A 89 20.40 -1.87 5.25
N PHE A 90 19.13 -2.19 5.10
CA PHE A 90 18.08 -1.81 6.04
C PHE A 90 16.93 -2.82 6.01
N ASP A 91 16.16 -2.86 7.08
CA ASP A 91 14.91 -3.59 7.14
C ASP A 91 13.77 -2.64 6.78
N ALA A 92 12.87 -3.08 5.92
CA ALA A 92 11.72 -2.31 5.47
C ALA A 92 10.42 -3.05 5.73
N VAL A 93 9.43 -2.35 6.26
CA VAL A 93 8.04 -2.80 6.27
C VAL A 93 7.38 -2.33 4.98
N LEU A 94 6.96 -3.28 4.17
CA LEU A 94 6.32 -3.04 2.89
C LEU A 94 4.82 -3.29 2.99
N PHE A 95 4.04 -2.45 2.35
CA PHE A 95 2.64 -2.68 2.06
C PHE A 95 2.52 -3.14 0.60
N CYS A 96 2.03 -4.36 0.44
CA CYS A 96 1.91 -5.04 -0.85
C CYS A 96 0.44 -5.13 -1.22
N MET A 97 0.12 -4.90 -2.48
CA MET A 97 -1.23 -5.06 -3.03
C MET A 97 -1.12 -5.87 -4.31
N ASP A 98 -1.96 -6.88 -4.45
CA ASP A 98 -2.03 -7.70 -5.65
C ASP A 98 -3.40 -7.54 -6.34
N ASP A 99 -3.42 -7.69 -7.67
CA ASP A 99 -4.66 -7.72 -8.41
C ASP A 99 -5.55 -8.88 -7.94
N TYR A 100 -6.84 -8.60 -7.78
CA TYR A 100 -7.87 -9.53 -7.32
C TYR A 100 -7.74 -9.98 -5.85
N GLU A 101 -6.85 -9.38 -5.08
CA GLU A 101 -6.76 -9.62 -3.64
C GLU A 101 -8.03 -9.13 -2.93
N VAL A 102 -8.47 -9.88 -1.92
CA VAL A 102 -9.56 -9.47 -1.01
C VAL A 102 -8.94 -8.69 0.14
N VAL A 103 -9.43 -7.49 0.32
CA VAL A 103 -8.92 -6.54 1.31
C VAL A 103 -10.03 -6.08 2.25
N GLU A 104 -9.66 -5.70 3.45
CA GLU A 104 -10.55 -5.02 4.39
C GLU A 104 -10.14 -3.56 4.53
N GLY A 105 -11.14 -2.69 4.60
CA GLY A 105 -10.92 -1.26 4.73
C GLY A 105 -12.08 -0.57 5.44
N VAL A 106 -11.91 0.73 5.62
CA VAL A 106 -12.91 1.59 6.25
C VAL A 106 -13.30 2.70 5.27
N VAL A 107 -14.60 2.93 5.13
CA VAL A 107 -15.12 4.01 4.30
C VAL A 107 -14.69 5.36 4.87
N SER A 108 -13.89 6.10 4.12
CA SER A 108 -13.35 7.41 4.52
C SER A 108 -14.20 8.57 4.01
N GLU A 109 -14.78 8.43 2.81
CA GLU A 109 -15.55 9.49 2.16
C GLU A 109 -16.64 8.89 1.26
N VAL A 110 -17.74 9.60 1.11
CA VAL A 110 -18.84 9.27 0.19
C VAL A 110 -19.05 10.42 -0.80
N ASN A 111 -19.11 10.07 -2.08
CA ASN A 111 -19.33 10.98 -3.20
C ASN A 111 -20.47 10.50 -4.11
N GLU A 112 -20.90 11.32 -5.07
CA GLU A 112 -21.98 10.98 -6.02
C GLU A 112 -21.63 9.78 -6.92
N PHE A 113 -20.34 9.52 -7.14
CA PHE A 113 -19.86 8.41 -7.99
C PHE A 113 -19.47 7.17 -7.21
N GLY A 114 -19.47 7.20 -5.86
CA GLY A 114 -19.12 6.05 -5.02
C GLY A 114 -18.54 6.44 -3.68
N ALA A 115 -17.79 5.53 -3.07
CA ALA A 115 -17.12 5.72 -1.79
C ALA A 115 -15.61 5.55 -1.91
N PHE A 116 -14.86 6.32 -1.16
CA PHE A 116 -13.46 6.04 -0.90
C PHE A 116 -13.33 5.14 0.32
N VAL A 117 -12.50 4.12 0.16
CA VAL A 117 -12.21 3.12 1.19
C VAL A 117 -10.72 3.16 1.50
N ARG A 118 -10.39 3.37 2.75
CA ARG A 118 -9.00 3.34 3.21
C ARG A 118 -8.58 1.91 3.50
N ILE A 119 -7.62 1.41 2.73
CA ILE A 119 -7.00 0.10 2.86
C ILE A 119 -5.54 0.28 3.31
N GLY A 120 -5.28 0.17 4.61
CA GLY A 120 -3.97 0.47 5.17
C GLY A 120 -3.54 1.93 4.91
N PRO A 121 -2.37 2.18 4.26
CA PRO A 121 -1.88 3.53 3.97
C PRO A 121 -2.46 4.14 2.70
N MET A 122 -3.26 3.38 1.92
CA MET A 122 -3.80 3.79 0.62
C MET A 122 -5.29 4.04 0.67
N GLU A 123 -5.78 4.85 -0.26
CA GLU A 123 -7.20 5.03 -0.54
C GLU A 123 -7.57 4.37 -1.86
N ALA A 124 -8.69 3.67 -1.86
CA ALA A 124 -9.24 2.98 -3.02
C ALA A 124 -10.65 3.46 -3.32
N LEU A 125 -11.00 3.48 -4.60
CA LEU A 125 -12.34 3.87 -5.04
C LEU A 125 -13.24 2.64 -5.16
N LEU A 126 -14.33 2.62 -4.41
CA LEU A 126 -15.45 1.73 -4.60
C LEU A 126 -16.54 2.48 -5.37
N HIS A 127 -16.53 2.34 -6.71
CA HIS A 127 -17.50 3.00 -7.56
C HIS A 127 -18.93 2.51 -7.26
N LYS A 128 -19.93 3.40 -7.33
CA LYS A 128 -21.35 3.10 -7.00
C LYS A 128 -21.89 1.85 -7.70
N SER A 129 -21.44 1.59 -8.92
CA SER A 129 -21.84 0.38 -9.65
C SER A 129 -21.17 -0.90 -9.15
N GLN A 130 -20.23 -0.82 -8.22
CA GLN A 130 -19.46 -1.93 -7.66
C GLN A 130 -19.73 -2.19 -6.18
N ILE A 131 -20.66 -1.44 -5.58
CA ILE A 131 -20.99 -1.56 -4.14
C ILE A 131 -21.87 -2.80 -3.91
N MET A 132 -22.97 -2.92 -4.63
CA MET A 132 -23.93 -4.01 -4.53
C MET A 132 -24.64 -4.24 -5.87
N GLU A 133 -25.34 -5.36 -6.01
CA GLU A 133 -26.10 -5.66 -7.24
C GLU A 133 -27.30 -4.73 -7.45
N ASP A 134 -27.80 -4.12 -6.36
CA ASP A 134 -28.88 -3.15 -6.39
C ASP A 134 -28.48 -1.80 -6.99
N SER A 135 -29.47 -1.05 -7.46
CA SER A 135 -29.29 0.37 -7.82
C SER A 135 -29.15 1.19 -6.54
N VAL A 136 -28.12 2.03 -6.49
CA VAL A 136 -27.83 2.80 -5.29
C VAL A 136 -28.08 4.29 -5.48
N ASP A 137 -28.50 4.95 -4.40
CA ASP A 137 -28.56 6.41 -4.26
C ASP A 137 -27.49 6.89 -3.26
N ALA A 138 -26.72 7.91 -3.66
CA ALA A 138 -25.72 8.52 -2.81
C ALA A 138 -26.28 9.77 -2.13
N ASN A 139 -26.28 9.79 -0.81
CA ASN A 139 -26.57 10.98 -0.02
C ASN A 139 -25.28 11.54 0.56
N VAL A 140 -24.59 12.35 -0.25
CA VAL A 140 -23.30 12.93 0.09
C VAL A 140 -23.37 13.79 1.35
N GLY A 141 -24.48 14.57 1.51
CA GLY A 141 -24.66 15.44 2.66
C GLY A 141 -24.80 14.69 3.99
N MET A 142 -25.28 13.44 3.94
CA MET A 142 -25.45 12.57 5.11
C MET A 142 -24.31 11.54 5.22
N GLY A 143 -23.44 11.45 4.22
CA GLY A 143 -22.27 10.56 4.22
C GLY A 143 -22.59 9.07 4.07
N TRP A 144 -23.64 8.72 3.30
CA TRP A 144 -24.01 7.32 3.05
C TRP A 144 -24.51 7.07 1.63
N ILE A 145 -24.45 5.80 1.21
CA ILE A 145 -25.00 5.28 -0.04
C ILE A 145 -26.00 4.16 0.34
N GLU A 146 -27.18 4.17 -0.26
CA GLU A 146 -28.26 3.20 0.05
C GLU A 146 -28.73 2.49 -1.20
N GLY A 147 -28.94 1.19 -1.09
CA GLY A 147 -29.59 0.36 -2.09
C GLY A 147 -31.10 0.61 -2.14
N LYS A 148 -31.65 0.87 -3.34
CA LYS A 148 -33.06 1.23 -3.53
C LYS A 148 -34.05 0.10 -3.21
N GLN A 149 -33.64 -1.15 -3.45
CA GLN A 149 -34.48 -2.33 -3.26
C GLN A 149 -34.17 -3.01 -1.92
N THR A 150 -32.90 -3.15 -1.61
CA THR A 150 -32.44 -3.86 -0.40
C THR A 150 -32.49 -2.99 0.86
N GLY A 151 -32.44 -1.66 0.72
CA GLY A 151 -32.31 -0.74 1.86
C GLY A 151 -30.97 -0.83 2.58
N ARG A 152 -30.01 -1.64 2.09
CA ARG A 152 -28.67 -1.75 2.66
C ARG A 152 -27.94 -0.44 2.52
N ARG A 153 -27.24 -0.02 3.58
CA ARG A 153 -26.49 1.24 3.62
C ARG A 153 -25.02 1.01 3.81
N LEU A 154 -24.24 1.83 3.08
CA LEU A 154 -22.80 1.99 3.24
C LEU A 154 -22.55 3.42 3.71
N ALA A 155 -22.03 3.61 4.91
CA ALA A 155 -21.79 4.92 5.51
C ALA A 155 -20.31 5.17 5.79
N ILE A 156 -19.94 6.43 5.94
CA ILE A 156 -18.60 6.81 6.39
C ILE A 156 -18.34 6.18 7.77
N GLY A 157 -17.18 5.53 7.90
CA GLY A 157 -16.76 4.80 9.10
C GLY A 157 -17.10 3.31 9.08
N ASP A 158 -17.91 2.83 8.14
CA ASP A 158 -18.21 1.41 8.02
C ASP A 158 -16.98 0.61 7.59
N SER A 159 -16.82 -0.57 8.19
CA SER A 159 -15.84 -1.57 7.76
C SER A 159 -16.40 -2.39 6.61
N ILE A 160 -15.61 -2.50 5.55
CA ILE A 160 -16.02 -3.20 4.33
C ILE A 160 -14.94 -4.18 3.88
N ARG A 161 -15.38 -5.35 3.45
CA ARG A 161 -14.55 -6.33 2.72
C ARG A 161 -14.80 -6.18 1.23
N ALA A 162 -13.75 -5.96 0.47
CA ALA A 162 -13.84 -5.74 -0.97
C ALA A 162 -12.69 -6.43 -1.71
N ARG A 163 -12.82 -6.57 -3.02
CA ARG A 163 -11.78 -7.12 -3.88
C ARG A 163 -11.17 -6.02 -4.75
N ILE A 164 -9.86 -6.00 -4.87
CA ILE A 164 -9.15 -5.14 -5.82
C ILE A 164 -9.45 -5.63 -7.24
N VAL A 165 -9.97 -4.76 -8.09
CA VAL A 165 -10.28 -5.05 -9.49
C VAL A 165 -9.43 -4.27 -10.47
N SER A 166 -8.79 -3.22 -10.01
CA SER A 166 -7.79 -2.47 -10.77
C SER A 166 -6.75 -1.88 -9.83
N LEU A 167 -5.50 -2.01 -10.21
CA LEU A 167 -4.37 -1.50 -9.46
C LEU A 167 -3.44 -0.73 -10.40
N SER A 168 -3.27 0.55 -10.17
CA SER A 168 -2.39 1.43 -10.95
C SER A 168 -1.58 2.31 -9.99
N PRO A 169 -0.43 1.82 -9.49
CA PRO A 169 0.43 2.58 -8.60
C PRO A 169 1.06 3.76 -9.35
N ASP A 170 1.08 4.93 -8.73
CA ASP A 170 1.85 6.09 -9.21
C ASP A 170 3.15 6.18 -8.41
N THR A 171 4.25 5.78 -9.04
CA THR A 171 5.58 5.75 -8.40
C THR A 171 6.14 7.14 -8.13
N SER A 172 5.63 8.17 -8.80
CA SER A 172 6.04 9.56 -8.60
C SER A 172 5.34 10.21 -7.41
N ASP A 173 4.06 9.91 -7.21
CA ASP A 173 3.26 10.35 -6.07
C ASP A 173 2.28 9.25 -5.65
N PRO A 174 2.60 8.50 -4.60
CA PRO A 174 1.75 7.39 -4.14
C PRO A 174 0.29 7.77 -3.84
N ARG A 175 0.04 9.02 -3.47
CA ARG A 175 -1.33 9.53 -3.21
C ARG A 175 -2.19 9.60 -4.47
N ARG A 176 -1.58 9.58 -5.64
CA ARG A 176 -2.25 9.62 -6.94
C ARG A 176 -2.49 8.22 -7.51
N SER A 177 -2.07 7.19 -6.79
CA SER A 177 -2.34 5.79 -7.16
C SER A 177 -3.84 5.56 -7.30
N LYS A 178 -4.22 4.80 -8.33
CA LYS A 178 -5.61 4.47 -8.60
C LYS A 178 -5.84 3.00 -8.27
N ILE A 179 -6.68 2.76 -7.27
CA ILE A 179 -7.07 1.43 -6.81
C ILE A 179 -8.59 1.35 -6.92
N GLY A 180 -9.09 0.42 -7.71
CA GLY A 180 -10.52 0.17 -7.86
C GLY A 180 -10.95 -1.07 -7.10
N LEU A 181 -12.07 -0.97 -6.40
CA LEU A 181 -12.65 -2.06 -5.59
C LEU A 181 -14.00 -2.52 -6.14
N THR A 182 -14.35 -3.75 -5.79
CA THR A 182 -15.72 -4.29 -5.91
C THR A 182 -16.13 -5.01 -4.63
N SER A 183 -17.40 -4.89 -4.25
CA SER A 183 -18.01 -5.64 -3.15
C SER A 183 -19.23 -6.45 -3.56
N LYS A 184 -19.45 -6.65 -4.87
CA LYS A 184 -20.61 -7.36 -5.43
C LYS A 184 -20.57 -8.88 -5.27
N GLN A 185 -19.42 -9.46 -5.02
CA GLN A 185 -19.30 -10.92 -4.94
C GLN A 185 -19.78 -11.45 -3.59
N PRO A 186 -20.29 -12.69 -3.53
CA PRO A 186 -20.65 -13.33 -2.25
C PRO A 186 -19.51 -13.29 -1.23
N GLY A 187 -19.82 -12.97 0.02
CA GLY A 187 -18.86 -12.82 1.10
C GLY A 187 -18.08 -11.49 1.09
N LEU A 188 -18.41 -10.57 0.19
CA LEU A 188 -17.91 -9.20 0.17
C LEU A 188 -19.04 -8.22 0.54
N GLY A 189 -18.66 -7.03 1.00
CA GLY A 189 -19.60 -5.99 1.43
C GLY A 189 -19.28 -5.49 2.83
N CYS A 190 -20.17 -4.67 3.40
CA CYS A 190 -20.08 -4.28 4.80
C CYS A 190 -20.18 -5.52 5.70
N HIS A 191 -19.47 -5.51 6.82
CA HIS A 191 -19.48 -6.63 7.75
C HIS A 191 -20.89 -6.96 8.22
N ASN A 192 -21.74 -5.97 8.47
CA ASN A 192 -23.15 -6.18 8.85
C ASN A 192 -23.93 -6.97 7.77
N TRP A 193 -23.69 -6.66 6.48
CA TRP A 193 -24.36 -7.39 5.39
C TRP A 193 -23.91 -8.85 5.30
N ILE A 194 -22.60 -9.08 5.50
CA ILE A 194 -22.05 -10.43 5.48
C ILE A 194 -22.60 -11.27 6.64
N GLU A 195 -22.80 -10.66 7.81
CA GLU A 195 -23.42 -11.33 8.96
C GLU A 195 -24.90 -11.65 8.73
N GLU A 196 -25.65 -10.74 8.10
CA GLU A 196 -27.05 -10.98 7.70
C GLU A 196 -27.14 -12.15 6.71
N ASP A 197 -26.33 -12.13 5.64
CA ASP A 197 -26.33 -13.16 4.59
C ASP A 197 -25.91 -14.56 5.13
N ASN A 198 -25.12 -14.62 6.19
CA ASN A 198 -24.71 -15.89 6.82
C ASN A 198 -25.75 -16.46 7.79
N ASN A 199 -26.73 -15.66 8.20
CA ASN A 199 -27.79 -16.06 9.15
C ASN A 199 -29.11 -16.44 8.45
N GLU A 200 -29.21 -16.26 7.13
CA GLU A 200 -30.30 -16.76 6.28
C GLU A 200 -29.97 -18.16 5.70
#